data_2f52f597b0576163801c9c23fa10fdc1
#
_entry.id   2f52f597b0576163801c9c23fa10fdc1
#
_cell.length_a   1.000
_cell.length_b   1.000
_cell.length_c   1.000
_cell.angle_alpha   90.00
_cell.angle_beta   90.00
_cell.angle_gamma   90.00
#
_symmetry.space_group_name_H-M   'P 1'
#
loop_
_entity.id
_entity.type
_entity.pdbx_description
1 polymer ?
#
loop_
_entity_poly.entity_id
_entity_poly.type
_entity_poly.pdbx_seq_one_letter_code
_entity_poly.pdbx_strand_id
1 'polypeptide(L)'
;MKQASRKAKVTYPVSDKVLKNIREGLIFVSLSLALYLLIALFSYSQNDSSWSYSVNSDTFQNNAGVFGAYIADILLYTFGYFGYLIPFVFIASGWRMYLSRTDKKTFDYFIFAIHSIGIILALLGGCGLLWMYFNISALLPHEIRGAGGVLGYTVGPVLSKFTGSDGSTLIMLAMFMIGLTLYTGLSWIWITDSTGKFILGLSTQFRNYLSSFLDYIEGRRARKGRETALKIDQEIVEQRDPLKIEPIISDIKPSVRSIKEKQENLFEPSPEIALPPLNLLDDPAPSADQYSKETLEAMSRQVELKLKDFGVEVKVVAVHPGPVITRFELNPAPGIKGSQIINLSKD
;
A
#
# COMPACT_ATOMS: atom_id res chain seq x y z
N MET A 1 83.23 -10.68 23.87
CA MET A 1 82.12 -11.22 23.07
C MET A 1 81.27 -10.08 22.57
N LYS A 2 81.29 -9.74 21.25
CA LYS A 2 80.44 -8.68 20.64
C LYS A 2 79.08 -9.27 20.29
N GLN A 3 78.05 -8.79 21.01
CA GLN A 3 76.67 -9.13 20.71
C GLN A 3 76.26 -8.58 19.34
N ALA A 4 75.87 -9.46 18.44
CA ALA A 4 75.38 -9.08 17.12
C ALA A 4 74.03 -8.35 17.25
N SER A 5 74.03 -7.07 17.01
CA SER A 5 72.79 -6.24 16.94
C SER A 5 72.01 -6.65 15.69
N ARG A 6 70.88 -7.28 15.91
CA ARG A 6 69.90 -7.60 14.87
C ARG A 6 69.34 -6.28 14.29
N LYS A 7 69.80 -5.89 13.11
CA LYS A 7 69.20 -4.72 12.40
C LYS A 7 67.71 -4.93 12.27
N ALA A 8 66.93 -4.08 12.95
CA ALA A 8 65.51 -4.01 12.74
C ALA A 8 65.20 -3.73 11.27
N LYS A 9 64.41 -4.59 10.64
CA LYS A 9 63.89 -4.33 9.29
C LYS A 9 63.10 -3.01 9.35
N VAL A 10 63.61 -1.97 8.71
CA VAL A 10 62.90 -0.70 8.54
C VAL A 10 61.77 -0.97 7.55
N THR A 11 60.58 -1.23 8.07
CA THR A 11 59.37 -1.31 7.27
C THR A 11 58.86 0.12 7.15
N TYR A 12 59.00 0.72 5.96
CA TYR A 12 58.40 2.02 5.67
C TYR A 12 56.89 1.87 5.75
N PRO A 13 56.18 2.59 6.62
CA PRO A 13 54.71 2.54 6.64
C PRO A 13 54.17 3.12 5.34
N VAL A 14 53.55 2.28 4.54
CA VAL A 14 52.78 2.75 3.37
C VAL A 14 51.75 3.72 3.88
N SER A 15 51.72 4.94 3.32
CA SER A 15 50.77 5.98 3.74
C SER A 15 49.34 5.44 3.70
N ASP A 16 48.54 5.69 4.75
CA ASP A 16 47.13 5.26 4.84
C ASP A 16 46.30 5.70 3.61
N LYS A 17 46.69 6.83 2.98
CA LYS A 17 46.08 7.30 1.72
C LYS A 17 46.33 6.36 0.55
N VAL A 18 47.58 5.85 0.42
CA VAL A 18 47.93 4.94 -0.66
C VAL A 18 47.21 3.61 -0.51
N LEU A 19 47.14 3.08 0.72
CA LEU A 19 46.36 1.86 1.00
C LEU A 19 44.88 2.03 0.68
N LYS A 20 44.31 3.19 0.99
CA LYS A 20 42.93 3.52 0.66
C LYS A 20 42.71 3.52 -0.87
N ASN A 21 43.56 4.20 -1.61
CA ASN A 21 43.44 4.29 -3.06
C ASN A 21 43.62 2.91 -3.75
N ILE A 22 44.55 2.09 -3.24
CA ILE A 22 44.71 0.71 -3.73
C ILE A 22 43.45 -0.11 -3.51
N ARG A 23 42.82 -0.01 -2.33
CA ARG A 23 41.58 -0.74 -2.04
C ARG A 23 40.40 -0.28 -2.92
N GLU A 24 40.28 1.02 -3.16
CA GLU A 24 39.30 1.56 -4.09
C GLU A 24 39.54 1.05 -5.52
N GLY A 25 40.80 1.04 -5.97
CA GLY A 25 41.17 0.46 -7.25
C GLY A 25 40.82 -1.04 -7.37
N LEU A 26 41.04 -1.81 -6.32
CA LEU A 26 40.73 -3.25 -6.30
C LEU A 26 39.22 -3.53 -6.40
N ILE A 27 38.36 -2.64 -5.90
CA ILE A 27 36.90 -2.79 -6.12
C ILE A 27 36.55 -2.65 -7.59
N PHE A 28 37.09 -1.62 -8.26
CA PHE A 28 36.84 -1.44 -9.70
C PHE A 28 37.35 -2.62 -10.52
N VAL A 29 38.53 -3.15 -10.16
CA VAL A 29 39.08 -4.35 -10.81
C VAL A 29 38.18 -5.56 -10.58
N SER A 30 37.76 -5.79 -9.33
CA SER A 30 36.87 -6.90 -8.95
C SER A 30 35.51 -6.79 -9.65
N LEU A 31 34.94 -5.59 -9.73
CA LEU A 31 33.66 -5.34 -10.39
C LEU A 31 33.78 -5.54 -11.92
N SER A 32 34.86 -5.02 -12.53
CA SER A 32 35.10 -5.18 -13.95
C SER A 32 35.31 -6.66 -14.32
N LEU A 33 36.06 -7.40 -13.51
CA LEU A 33 36.25 -8.83 -13.68
C LEU A 33 34.94 -9.60 -13.55
N ALA A 34 34.12 -9.28 -12.52
CA ALA A 34 32.82 -9.89 -12.33
C ALA A 34 31.88 -9.63 -13.51
N LEU A 35 31.86 -8.39 -14.02
CA LEU A 35 31.04 -8.03 -15.18
C LEU A 35 31.50 -8.75 -16.44
N TYR A 36 32.83 -8.84 -16.66
CA TYR A 36 33.40 -9.60 -17.75
C TYR A 36 32.99 -11.08 -17.70
N LEU A 37 33.09 -11.71 -16.51
CA LEU A 37 32.69 -13.10 -16.32
C LEU A 37 31.17 -13.29 -16.52
N LEU A 38 30.32 -12.33 -16.10
CA LEU A 38 28.89 -12.38 -16.38
C LEU A 38 28.60 -12.32 -17.87
N ILE A 39 29.26 -11.40 -18.59
CA ILE A 39 29.10 -11.31 -20.06
C ILE A 39 29.54 -12.63 -20.72
N ALA A 40 30.68 -13.19 -20.32
CA ALA A 40 31.18 -14.44 -20.83
C ALA A 40 30.24 -15.63 -20.60
N LEU A 41 29.66 -15.73 -19.37
CA LEU A 41 28.75 -16.81 -18.99
C LEU A 41 27.37 -16.67 -19.64
N PHE A 42 26.81 -15.45 -19.73
CA PHE A 42 25.48 -15.24 -20.33
C PHE A 42 25.50 -15.35 -21.85
N SER A 43 26.65 -15.09 -22.50
CA SER A 43 26.81 -15.25 -23.93
C SER A 43 27.51 -16.55 -24.30
N TYR A 44 27.59 -17.51 -23.38
CA TYR A 44 28.15 -18.82 -23.66
C TYR A 44 27.39 -19.53 -24.78
N SER A 45 28.12 -20.04 -25.78
CA SER A 45 27.58 -20.84 -26.86
C SER A 45 28.35 -22.17 -26.99
N GLN A 46 27.60 -23.25 -27.09
CA GLN A 46 28.18 -24.60 -27.31
C GLN A 46 28.85 -24.74 -28.68
N ASN A 47 28.61 -23.81 -29.60
CA ASN A 47 29.17 -23.80 -30.94
C ASN A 47 30.53 -23.12 -31.00
N ASP A 48 30.96 -22.46 -29.94
CA ASP A 48 32.28 -21.82 -29.89
C ASP A 48 33.37 -22.84 -29.59
N SER A 49 34.51 -22.70 -30.26
CA SER A 49 35.68 -23.46 -29.87
C SER A 49 36.12 -23.09 -28.47
N SER A 50 36.24 -24.06 -27.59
CA SER A 50 36.47 -23.88 -26.17
C SER A 50 37.39 -24.96 -25.61
N TRP A 51 37.58 -25.03 -24.30
CA TRP A 51 38.44 -26.01 -23.64
C TRP A 51 37.89 -27.45 -23.75
N SER A 52 36.57 -27.62 -23.62
CA SER A 52 35.93 -28.93 -23.65
C SER A 52 35.59 -29.40 -25.08
N TYR A 53 35.49 -28.47 -26.04
CA TYR A 53 35.03 -28.75 -27.38
C TYR A 53 35.75 -27.90 -28.42
N SER A 54 36.31 -28.52 -29.44
CA SER A 54 37.01 -27.83 -30.56
C SER A 54 36.19 -27.88 -31.84
N VAL A 55 35.81 -26.71 -32.33
CA VAL A 55 35.12 -26.51 -33.60
C VAL A 55 36.03 -25.71 -34.54
N ASN A 56 36.14 -26.12 -35.81
CA ASN A 56 36.82 -25.32 -36.83
C ASN A 56 35.92 -24.13 -37.27
N SER A 57 35.66 -23.18 -36.37
CA SER A 57 34.96 -21.94 -36.69
C SER A 57 35.87 -20.76 -36.41
N ASP A 58 36.07 -19.90 -37.41
CA ASP A 58 36.82 -18.65 -37.25
C ASP A 58 36.05 -17.55 -36.51
N THR A 59 34.78 -17.76 -36.19
CA THR A 59 33.92 -16.76 -35.56
C THR A 59 33.41 -17.25 -34.22
N PHE A 60 33.65 -16.48 -33.16
CA PHE A 60 33.14 -16.73 -31.82
C PHE A 60 31.83 -16.00 -31.62
N GLN A 61 30.81 -16.69 -31.06
CA GLN A 61 29.51 -16.11 -30.71
C GLN A 61 29.51 -15.47 -29.33
N ASN A 62 30.50 -15.84 -28.49
CA ASN A 62 30.63 -15.28 -27.16
C ASN A 62 30.99 -13.79 -27.20
N ASN A 63 30.16 -12.92 -26.54
CA ASN A 63 30.40 -11.47 -26.54
C ASN A 63 31.68 -11.05 -25.81
N ALA A 64 32.24 -11.91 -24.95
CA ALA A 64 33.55 -11.68 -24.33
C ALA A 64 34.74 -12.21 -25.14
N GLY A 65 34.49 -12.63 -26.41
CA GLY A 65 35.49 -13.12 -27.34
C GLY A 65 36.05 -14.50 -26.98
N VAL A 66 37.18 -14.87 -27.62
CA VAL A 66 37.82 -16.15 -27.42
C VAL A 66 38.11 -16.48 -25.96
N PHE A 67 38.70 -15.54 -25.24
CA PHE A 67 39.07 -15.72 -23.83
C PHE A 67 37.82 -15.91 -22.95
N GLY A 68 36.73 -15.18 -23.25
CA GLY A 68 35.44 -15.36 -22.59
C GLY A 68 34.81 -16.72 -22.81
N ALA A 69 34.85 -17.24 -24.07
CA ALA A 69 34.38 -18.57 -24.40
C ALA A 69 35.12 -19.67 -23.61
N TYR A 70 36.46 -19.60 -23.55
CA TYR A 70 37.26 -20.56 -22.78
C TYR A 70 36.98 -20.49 -21.26
N ILE A 71 36.93 -19.30 -20.67
CA ILE A 71 36.64 -19.16 -19.22
C ILE A 71 35.24 -19.63 -18.91
N ALA A 72 34.24 -19.23 -19.70
CA ALA A 72 32.85 -19.64 -19.48
C ALA A 72 32.71 -21.16 -19.56
N ASP A 73 33.35 -21.78 -20.54
CA ASP A 73 33.37 -23.23 -20.69
C ASP A 73 34.02 -23.93 -19.50
N ILE A 74 35.18 -23.51 -19.02
CA ILE A 74 35.84 -24.08 -17.83
C ILE A 74 34.97 -23.96 -16.61
N LEU A 75 34.33 -22.79 -16.41
CA LEU A 75 33.46 -22.56 -15.25
C LEU A 75 32.21 -23.43 -15.31
N LEU A 76 31.53 -23.47 -16.46
CA LEU A 76 30.33 -24.28 -16.65
C LEU A 76 30.64 -25.78 -16.63
N TYR A 77 31.76 -26.19 -17.23
CA TYR A 77 32.23 -27.56 -17.20
C TYR A 77 32.50 -28.03 -15.75
N THR A 78 33.19 -27.22 -14.97
CA THR A 78 33.60 -27.59 -13.62
C THR A 78 32.45 -27.51 -12.62
N PHE A 79 31.73 -26.40 -12.61
CA PHE A 79 30.73 -26.06 -11.59
C PHE A 79 29.26 -26.18 -12.05
N GLY A 80 29.03 -26.41 -13.36
CA GLY A 80 27.72 -26.37 -13.93
C GLY A 80 27.07 -24.99 -13.77
N TYR A 81 25.77 -24.95 -13.49
CA TYR A 81 25.05 -23.69 -13.25
C TYR A 81 25.53 -22.91 -12.02
N PHE A 82 26.23 -23.55 -11.07
CA PHE A 82 26.90 -22.84 -9.98
C PHE A 82 28.04 -21.92 -10.46
N GLY A 83 28.55 -22.12 -11.66
CA GLY A 83 29.49 -21.21 -12.32
C GLY A 83 28.99 -19.77 -12.39
N TYR A 84 27.68 -19.56 -12.54
CA TYR A 84 27.08 -18.22 -12.53
C TYR A 84 27.17 -17.49 -11.17
N LEU A 85 27.46 -18.19 -10.07
CA LEU A 85 27.66 -17.56 -8.76
C LEU A 85 29.10 -17.01 -8.59
N ILE A 86 30.08 -17.48 -9.38
CA ILE A 86 31.47 -17.06 -9.25
C ILE A 86 31.66 -15.56 -9.44
N PRO A 87 31.06 -14.88 -10.44
CA PRO A 87 31.11 -13.42 -10.53
C PRO A 87 30.64 -12.70 -9.27
N PHE A 88 29.59 -13.21 -8.60
CA PHE A 88 29.08 -12.64 -7.35
C PHE A 88 30.05 -12.83 -6.18
N VAL A 89 30.83 -13.92 -6.18
CA VAL A 89 31.92 -14.13 -5.20
C VAL A 89 32.99 -13.05 -5.36
N PHE A 90 33.32 -12.66 -6.58
CA PHE A 90 34.28 -11.56 -6.84
C PHE A 90 33.71 -10.21 -6.34
N ILE A 91 32.46 -9.90 -6.63
CA ILE A 91 31.80 -8.68 -6.14
C ILE A 91 31.79 -8.64 -4.62
N ALA A 92 31.39 -9.73 -3.98
CA ALA A 92 31.32 -9.83 -2.51
C ALA A 92 32.71 -9.71 -1.86
N SER A 93 33.74 -10.29 -2.48
CA SER A 93 35.11 -10.19 -2.01
C SER A 93 35.66 -8.77 -2.10
N GLY A 94 35.41 -8.09 -3.23
CA GLY A 94 35.78 -6.67 -3.42
C GLY A 94 35.06 -5.77 -2.40
N TRP A 95 33.77 -6.01 -2.18
CA TRP A 95 32.96 -5.26 -1.21
C TRP A 95 33.44 -5.44 0.23
N ARG A 96 33.77 -6.66 0.63
CA ARG A 96 34.35 -6.92 1.97
C ARG A 96 35.69 -6.23 2.16
N MET A 97 36.56 -6.27 1.14
CA MET A 97 37.85 -5.60 1.19
C MET A 97 37.69 -4.08 1.39
N TYR A 98 36.62 -3.52 0.86
CA TYR A 98 36.26 -2.13 1.10
C TYR A 98 35.74 -1.88 2.49
N LEU A 99 34.81 -2.70 3.01
CA LEU A 99 34.22 -2.55 4.36
C LEU A 99 35.26 -2.74 5.48
N SER A 100 36.28 -3.58 5.28
CA SER A 100 37.36 -3.77 6.27
C SER A 100 38.26 -2.54 6.44
N ARG A 101 37.78 -1.39 6.01
CA ARG A 101 38.44 -0.08 5.92
C ARG A 101 38.83 0.52 7.28
N THR A 102 38.17 0.11 8.36
CA THR A 102 38.24 0.77 9.68
C THR A 102 39.25 0.13 10.62
N ASP A 103 39.64 -1.09 10.38
CA ASP A 103 40.56 -1.80 11.25
C ASP A 103 41.98 -1.85 10.66
N LYS A 104 42.94 -1.29 11.41
CA LYS A 104 44.39 -1.41 11.12
C LYS A 104 44.93 -2.85 11.32
N LYS A 105 44.05 -3.85 11.21
CA LYS A 105 44.46 -5.24 11.40
C LYS A 105 45.32 -5.70 10.23
N THR A 106 46.43 -6.26 10.55
CA THR A 106 47.26 -7.09 9.66
C THR A 106 46.34 -8.12 8.97
N PHE A 107 46.67 -8.47 7.72
CA PHE A 107 45.92 -9.49 6.98
C PHE A 107 45.81 -10.77 7.83
N ASP A 108 44.57 -11.11 8.19
CA ASP A 108 44.30 -12.26 9.04
C ASP A 108 44.16 -13.52 8.17
N TYR A 109 45.25 -14.28 8.09
CA TYR A 109 45.28 -15.52 7.32
C TYR A 109 44.25 -16.55 7.80
N PHE A 110 43.85 -16.51 9.05
CA PHE A 110 42.85 -17.41 9.61
C PHE A 110 41.45 -17.10 9.07
N ILE A 111 41.08 -15.82 9.04
CA ILE A 111 39.80 -15.37 8.46
C ILE A 111 39.76 -15.69 6.98
N PHE A 112 40.87 -15.45 6.25
CA PHE A 112 40.97 -15.81 4.84
C PHE A 112 40.78 -17.31 4.59
N ALA A 113 41.42 -18.16 5.39
CA ALA A 113 41.27 -19.61 5.32
C ALA A 113 39.81 -20.06 5.57
N ILE A 114 39.14 -19.51 6.58
CA ILE A 114 37.71 -19.80 6.87
C ILE A 114 36.83 -19.45 5.64
N HIS A 115 37.01 -18.26 5.05
CA HIS A 115 36.25 -17.88 3.87
C HIS A 115 36.53 -18.79 2.68
N SER A 116 37.78 -19.18 2.46
CA SER A 116 38.15 -20.10 1.37
C SER A 116 37.53 -21.50 1.56
N ILE A 117 37.58 -22.03 2.79
CA ILE A 117 36.89 -23.27 3.14
C ILE A 117 35.37 -23.13 2.91
N GLY A 118 34.80 -21.99 3.31
CA GLY A 118 33.38 -21.69 3.10
C GLY A 118 32.97 -21.75 1.62
N ILE A 119 33.76 -21.14 0.72
CA ILE A 119 33.50 -21.21 -0.72
C ILE A 119 33.58 -22.65 -1.24
N ILE A 120 34.61 -23.39 -0.86
CA ILE A 120 34.81 -24.78 -1.30
C ILE A 120 33.63 -25.65 -0.85
N LEU A 121 33.19 -25.54 0.41
CA LEU A 121 32.04 -26.28 0.93
C LEU A 121 30.75 -25.91 0.22
N ALA A 122 30.55 -24.60 -0.04
CA ALA A 122 29.36 -24.13 -0.75
C ALA A 122 29.30 -24.65 -2.18
N LEU A 123 30.44 -24.65 -2.90
CA LEU A 123 30.54 -25.18 -4.26
C LEU A 123 30.30 -26.69 -4.28
N LEU A 124 30.96 -27.45 -3.41
CA LEU A 124 30.80 -28.91 -3.38
C LEU A 124 29.35 -29.30 -3.04
N GLY A 125 28.77 -28.69 -2.00
CA GLY A 125 27.36 -28.94 -1.62
C GLY A 125 26.37 -28.52 -2.68
N GLY A 126 26.54 -27.31 -3.23
CA GLY A 126 25.65 -26.75 -4.23
C GLY A 126 25.71 -27.48 -5.57
N CYS A 127 26.89 -27.79 -6.10
CA CYS A 127 27.06 -28.57 -7.33
C CYS A 127 26.47 -29.98 -7.17
N GLY A 128 26.67 -30.60 -5.98
CA GLY A 128 26.11 -31.91 -5.68
C GLY A 128 24.58 -31.91 -5.67
N LEU A 129 23.96 -30.91 -5.05
CA LEU A 129 22.49 -30.73 -5.04
C LEU A 129 21.96 -30.50 -6.45
N LEU A 130 22.60 -29.65 -7.26
CA LEU A 130 22.19 -29.43 -8.65
C LEU A 130 22.26 -30.70 -9.48
N TRP A 131 23.32 -31.49 -9.32
CA TRP A 131 23.45 -32.76 -10.01
C TRP A 131 22.30 -33.74 -9.66
N MET A 132 21.87 -33.74 -8.40
CA MET A 132 20.88 -34.69 -7.91
C MET A 132 19.46 -34.34 -8.35
N TYR A 133 19.11 -33.06 -8.34
CA TYR A 133 17.72 -32.62 -8.55
C TYR A 133 17.48 -31.99 -9.92
N PHE A 134 18.50 -31.52 -10.60
CA PHE A 134 18.35 -30.82 -11.88
C PHE A 134 19.05 -31.59 -13.00
N ASN A 135 18.27 -32.23 -13.83
CA ASN A 135 18.76 -32.95 -15.00
C ASN A 135 18.73 -32.10 -16.30
N ILE A 136 18.85 -30.77 -16.16
CA ILE A 136 18.81 -29.84 -17.27
C ILE A 136 20.24 -29.53 -17.69
N SER A 137 20.63 -29.94 -18.90
CA SER A 137 21.97 -29.69 -19.45
C SER A 137 21.96 -28.79 -20.70
N ALA A 138 20.84 -28.13 -21.01
CA ALA A 138 20.67 -27.41 -22.29
C ALA A 138 21.68 -26.29 -22.58
N LEU A 139 22.22 -25.66 -21.53
CA LEU A 139 23.21 -24.56 -21.64
C LEU A 139 24.57 -24.97 -21.11
N LEU A 140 24.83 -26.26 -20.90
CA LEU A 140 26.10 -26.76 -20.39
C LEU A 140 26.90 -27.41 -21.52
N PRO A 141 28.25 -27.51 -21.40
CA PRO A 141 29.10 -28.23 -22.35
C PRO A 141 28.58 -29.65 -22.63
N HIS A 142 28.72 -30.12 -23.88
CA HIS A 142 28.08 -31.35 -24.39
C HIS A 142 28.42 -32.63 -23.63
N GLU A 143 29.57 -32.67 -22.93
CA GLU A 143 30.07 -33.89 -22.27
C GLU A 143 29.55 -34.05 -20.83
N ILE A 144 28.81 -33.07 -20.28
CA ILE A 144 28.44 -33.06 -18.88
C ILE A 144 27.03 -33.61 -18.68
N ARG A 145 26.93 -34.65 -17.87
CA ARG A 145 25.65 -35.18 -17.39
C ARG A 145 25.23 -34.53 -16.07
N GLY A 146 24.26 -33.61 -16.12
CA GLY A 146 23.67 -32.98 -14.94
C GLY A 146 24.09 -31.53 -14.69
N ALA A 147 23.23 -30.79 -14.02
CA ALA A 147 23.33 -29.34 -13.81
C ALA A 147 24.50 -28.89 -12.90
N GLY A 148 25.11 -29.81 -12.18
CA GLY A 148 26.17 -29.53 -11.19
C GLY A 148 27.62 -29.56 -11.72
N GLY A 149 27.80 -29.73 -13.02
CA GLY A 149 29.14 -29.85 -13.62
C GLY A 149 29.88 -31.12 -13.19
N VAL A 150 31.20 -31.18 -13.47
CA VAL A 150 32.08 -32.29 -13.08
C VAL A 150 32.10 -32.43 -11.54
N LEU A 151 32.13 -31.35 -10.80
CA LEU A 151 32.10 -31.43 -9.33
C LEU A 151 30.82 -32.08 -8.79
N GLY A 152 29.67 -31.72 -9.33
CA GLY A 152 28.42 -32.36 -8.95
C GLY A 152 28.38 -33.84 -9.32
N TYR A 153 28.87 -34.19 -10.55
CA TYR A 153 28.96 -35.57 -11.01
C TYR A 153 29.93 -36.44 -10.21
N THR A 154 30.99 -35.86 -9.62
CA THR A 154 31.92 -36.58 -8.76
C THR A 154 31.43 -36.72 -7.33
N VAL A 155 30.94 -35.64 -6.73
CA VAL A 155 30.54 -35.60 -5.33
C VAL A 155 29.17 -36.30 -5.11
N GLY A 156 28.23 -36.07 -6.00
CA GLY A 156 26.88 -36.61 -5.92
C GLY A 156 26.82 -38.12 -5.79
N PRO A 157 27.31 -38.87 -6.79
CA PRO A 157 27.33 -40.34 -6.75
C PRO A 157 28.13 -40.93 -5.61
N VAL A 158 29.28 -40.32 -5.25
CA VAL A 158 30.10 -40.80 -4.15
C VAL A 158 29.31 -40.71 -2.84
N LEU A 159 28.70 -39.55 -2.57
CA LEU A 159 27.96 -39.35 -1.31
C LEU A 159 26.69 -40.21 -1.28
N SER A 160 25.96 -40.30 -2.39
CA SER A 160 24.74 -41.11 -2.47
C SER A 160 24.99 -42.60 -2.31
N LYS A 161 26.16 -43.07 -2.72
CA LYS A 161 26.56 -44.47 -2.51
C LYS A 161 26.75 -44.82 -1.03
N PHE A 162 27.27 -43.88 -0.22
CA PHE A 162 27.52 -44.11 1.21
C PHE A 162 26.31 -43.85 2.10
N THR A 163 25.50 -42.83 1.78
CA THR A 163 24.44 -42.33 2.67
C THR A 163 23.02 -42.44 2.09
N GLY A 164 22.90 -43.05 0.90
CA GLY A 164 21.64 -43.08 0.16
C GLY A 164 21.26 -41.71 -0.44
N SER A 165 20.19 -41.67 -1.20
CA SER A 165 19.72 -40.42 -1.87
C SER A 165 19.34 -39.33 -0.87
N ASP A 166 18.55 -39.68 0.16
CA ASP A 166 18.03 -38.72 1.09
C ASP A 166 19.10 -38.22 2.08
N GLY A 167 19.95 -39.16 2.55
CA GLY A 167 21.09 -38.82 3.41
C GLY A 167 22.11 -37.90 2.70
N SER A 168 22.40 -38.18 1.44
CA SER A 168 23.30 -37.35 0.63
C SER A 168 22.72 -35.94 0.41
N THR A 169 21.44 -35.81 0.20
CA THR A 169 20.75 -34.52 0.09
C THR A 169 20.94 -33.67 1.34
N LEU A 170 20.69 -34.26 2.52
CA LEU A 170 20.83 -33.56 3.79
C LEU A 170 22.30 -33.11 4.03
N ILE A 171 23.28 -33.98 3.73
CA ILE A 171 24.69 -33.65 3.89
C ILE A 171 25.11 -32.55 2.91
N MET A 172 24.72 -32.64 1.62
CA MET A 172 25.04 -31.61 0.64
C MET A 172 24.39 -30.27 0.97
N LEU A 173 23.13 -30.29 1.44
CA LEU A 173 22.43 -29.10 1.93
C LEU A 173 23.14 -28.47 3.13
N ALA A 174 23.52 -29.29 4.09
CA ALA A 174 24.28 -28.83 5.26
C ALA A 174 25.64 -28.23 4.86
N MET A 175 26.39 -28.89 3.95
CA MET A 175 27.64 -28.37 3.41
C MET A 175 27.45 -27.04 2.71
N PHE A 176 26.39 -26.92 1.89
CA PHE A 176 26.06 -25.68 1.20
C PHE A 176 25.73 -24.55 2.17
N MET A 177 24.84 -24.80 3.15
CA MET A 177 24.42 -23.81 4.14
C MET A 177 25.58 -23.38 5.04
N ILE A 178 26.38 -24.31 5.53
CA ILE A 178 27.58 -24.03 6.33
C ILE A 178 28.60 -23.25 5.49
N GLY A 179 28.86 -23.69 4.27
CA GLY A 179 29.78 -23.03 3.36
C GLY A 179 29.38 -21.59 3.07
N LEU A 180 28.08 -21.35 2.80
CA LEU A 180 27.54 -20.03 2.57
C LEU A 180 27.66 -19.16 3.84
N THR A 181 27.37 -19.72 5.01
CA THR A 181 27.52 -19.02 6.29
C THR A 181 28.96 -18.61 6.55
N LEU A 182 29.91 -19.54 6.39
CA LEU A 182 31.33 -19.28 6.60
C LEU A 182 31.85 -18.23 5.60
N TYR A 183 31.41 -18.30 4.36
CA TYR A 183 31.83 -17.34 3.34
C TYR A 183 31.20 -15.97 3.53
N THR A 184 29.90 -15.86 3.74
CA THR A 184 29.17 -14.60 3.78
C THR A 184 29.09 -13.98 5.18
N GLY A 185 29.22 -14.79 6.24
CA GLY A 185 28.90 -14.39 7.61
C GLY A 185 27.39 -14.20 7.84
N LEU A 186 26.54 -14.71 6.93
CA LEU A 186 25.09 -14.59 7.03
C LEU A 186 24.53 -15.37 8.21
N SER A 187 23.62 -14.76 8.93
CA SER A 187 22.79 -15.44 9.92
C SER A 187 21.47 -15.88 9.29
N TRP A 188 21.25 -17.20 9.26
CA TRP A 188 19.99 -17.76 8.74
C TRP A 188 18.77 -17.30 9.52
N ILE A 189 18.96 -17.08 10.85
CA ILE A 189 17.91 -16.55 11.72
C ILE A 189 17.53 -15.13 11.29
N TRP A 190 18.50 -14.30 10.95
CA TRP A 190 18.25 -12.96 10.46
C TRP A 190 17.55 -12.96 9.09
N ILE A 191 17.92 -13.88 8.19
CA ILE A 191 17.28 -14.04 6.88
C ILE A 191 15.82 -14.45 7.05
N THR A 192 15.54 -15.46 7.88
CA THR A 192 14.17 -15.93 8.12
C THR A 192 13.32 -14.84 8.78
N ASP A 193 13.86 -14.09 9.73
CA ASP A 193 13.18 -12.99 10.39
C ASP A 193 12.91 -11.82 9.40
N SER A 194 13.90 -11.45 8.59
CA SER A 194 13.74 -10.41 7.56
C SER A 194 12.75 -10.81 6.48
N THR A 195 12.82 -12.07 6.02
CA THR A 195 11.88 -12.60 5.03
C THR A 195 10.47 -12.68 5.60
N GLY A 196 10.34 -13.11 6.86
CA GLY A 196 9.07 -13.13 7.57
C GLY A 196 8.46 -11.73 7.69
N LYS A 197 9.23 -10.74 8.10
CA LYS A 197 8.80 -9.33 8.16
C LYS A 197 8.38 -8.79 6.79
N PHE A 198 9.14 -9.11 5.75
CA PHE A 198 8.81 -8.70 4.38
C PHE A 198 7.49 -9.30 3.89
N ILE A 199 7.30 -10.62 4.08
CA ILE A 199 6.06 -11.31 3.68
C ILE A 199 4.86 -10.79 4.47
N LEU A 200 5.00 -10.62 5.79
CA LEU A 200 3.95 -10.07 6.63
C LEU A 200 3.63 -8.61 6.25
N GLY A 201 4.65 -7.81 5.96
CA GLY A 201 4.47 -6.44 5.46
C GLY A 201 3.73 -6.40 4.13
N LEU A 202 4.10 -7.27 3.20
CA LEU A 202 3.43 -7.40 1.90
C LEU A 202 1.96 -7.84 2.06
N SER A 203 1.70 -8.81 2.94
CA SER A 203 0.35 -9.30 3.21
C SER A 203 -0.54 -8.22 3.85
N THR A 204 0.01 -7.40 4.77
CA THR A 204 -0.74 -6.28 5.37
C THR A 204 -1.01 -5.17 4.36
N GLN A 205 -0.05 -4.83 3.50
CA GLN A 205 -0.27 -3.88 2.41
C GLN A 205 -1.32 -4.37 1.42
N PHE A 206 -1.26 -5.63 1.03
CA PHE A 206 -2.25 -6.24 0.14
C PHE A 206 -3.65 -6.24 0.75
N ARG A 207 -3.77 -6.58 2.05
CA ARG A 207 -5.05 -6.53 2.77
C ARG A 207 -5.61 -5.10 2.85
N ASN A 208 -4.77 -4.12 3.13
CA ASN A 208 -5.18 -2.71 3.17
C ASN A 208 -5.60 -2.20 1.78
N TYR A 209 -4.91 -2.61 0.73
CA TYR A 209 -5.29 -2.29 -0.63
C TYR A 209 -6.63 -2.91 -1.01
N LEU A 210 -6.84 -4.17 -0.63
CA LEU A 210 -8.10 -4.90 -0.88
C LEU A 210 -9.27 -4.28 -0.11
N SER A 211 -9.07 -3.92 1.18
CA SER A 211 -10.11 -3.25 1.97
C SER A 211 -10.47 -1.88 1.37
N SER A 212 -9.48 -1.07 1.01
CA SER A 212 -9.71 0.23 0.35
C SER A 212 -10.46 0.10 -0.98
N PHE A 213 -10.19 -0.96 -1.73
CA PHE A 213 -10.90 -1.26 -2.97
C PHE A 213 -12.36 -1.67 -2.71
N LEU A 214 -12.60 -2.50 -1.70
CA LEU A 214 -13.95 -2.87 -1.28
C LEU A 214 -14.75 -1.65 -0.77
N ASP A 215 -14.13 -0.82 0.07
CA ASP A 215 -14.73 0.43 0.57
C ASP A 215 -15.07 1.39 -0.58
N TYR A 216 -14.24 1.45 -1.61
CA TYR A 216 -14.52 2.23 -2.81
C TYR A 216 -15.75 1.73 -3.57
N ILE A 217 -15.90 0.41 -3.71
CA ILE A 217 -17.06 -0.20 -4.39
C ILE A 217 -18.34 0.04 -3.56
N GLU A 218 -18.29 -0.16 -2.23
CA GLU A 218 -19.41 0.10 -1.33
C GLU A 218 -19.80 1.57 -1.32
N GLY A 219 -18.81 2.47 -1.29
CA GLY A 219 -19.04 3.91 -1.40
C GLY A 219 -19.73 4.30 -2.70
N ARG A 220 -19.39 3.68 -3.83
CA ARG A 220 -20.10 3.89 -5.11
C ARG A 220 -21.55 3.38 -5.08
N ARG A 221 -21.78 2.21 -4.47
CA ARG A 221 -23.14 1.67 -4.31
C ARG A 221 -24.00 2.56 -3.41
N ALA A 222 -23.45 3.02 -2.30
CA ALA A 222 -24.12 3.92 -1.37
C ALA A 222 -24.44 5.29 -2.02
N ARG A 223 -23.56 5.83 -2.87
CA ARG A 223 -23.86 7.07 -3.64
C ARG A 223 -25.01 6.88 -4.60
N LYS A 224 -25.00 5.81 -5.40
CA LYS A 224 -26.10 5.48 -6.32
C LYS A 224 -27.42 5.28 -5.57
N GLY A 225 -27.40 4.63 -4.40
CA GLY A 225 -28.58 4.46 -3.56
C GLY A 225 -29.16 5.80 -3.09
N ARG A 226 -28.31 6.74 -2.65
CA ARG A 226 -28.74 8.09 -2.25
C ARG A 226 -29.30 8.90 -3.42
N GLU A 227 -28.65 8.85 -4.59
CA GLU A 227 -29.14 9.52 -5.79
C GLU A 227 -30.51 8.99 -6.23
N THR A 228 -30.72 7.67 -6.15
CA THR A 228 -32.02 7.06 -6.45
C THR A 228 -33.09 7.46 -5.44
N ALA A 229 -32.75 7.47 -4.15
CA ALA A 229 -33.65 7.91 -3.10
C ALA A 229 -34.06 9.39 -3.25
N LEU A 230 -33.09 10.25 -3.58
CA LEU A 230 -33.36 11.68 -3.85
C LEU A 230 -34.28 11.88 -5.07
N LYS A 231 -34.11 11.11 -6.13
CA LYS A 231 -34.98 11.18 -7.30
C LYS A 231 -36.40 10.74 -6.97
N ILE A 232 -36.56 9.65 -6.22
CA ILE A 232 -37.88 9.17 -5.76
C ILE A 232 -38.54 10.23 -4.88
N ASP A 233 -37.78 10.87 -3.99
CA ASP A 233 -38.30 11.90 -3.10
C ASP A 233 -38.72 13.17 -3.89
N GLN A 234 -37.97 13.54 -4.92
CA GLN A 234 -38.34 14.63 -5.84
C GLN A 234 -39.63 14.32 -6.63
N GLU A 235 -39.76 13.10 -7.16
CA GLU A 235 -40.97 12.69 -7.89
C GLU A 235 -42.20 12.68 -6.96
N ILE A 236 -42.06 12.27 -5.70
CA ILE A 236 -43.14 12.32 -4.70
C ILE A 236 -43.51 13.76 -4.39
N VAL A 237 -42.56 14.69 -4.33
CA VAL A 237 -42.80 16.11 -4.08
C VAL A 237 -43.49 16.75 -5.28
N GLU A 238 -43.16 16.44 -6.53
CA GLU A 238 -43.78 16.99 -7.74
C GLU A 238 -45.22 16.48 -7.93
N GLN A 239 -45.55 15.28 -7.47
CA GLN A 239 -46.89 14.70 -7.57
C GLN A 239 -47.85 15.13 -6.44
N ARG A 240 -47.41 15.97 -5.47
CA ARG A 240 -48.27 16.47 -4.41
C ARG A 240 -49.14 17.62 -4.89
N ASP A 241 -50.43 17.52 -4.63
CA ASP A 241 -51.34 18.65 -4.78
C ASP A 241 -50.86 19.82 -3.88
N PRO A 242 -50.92 21.07 -4.38
CA PRO A 242 -50.50 22.22 -3.62
C PRO A 242 -51.32 22.35 -2.31
N LEU A 243 -50.62 22.48 -1.15
CA LEU A 243 -51.25 22.69 0.15
C LEU A 243 -52.11 23.95 0.14
N LYS A 244 -53.37 23.84 0.54
CA LYS A 244 -54.24 24.98 0.70
C LYS A 244 -53.89 25.75 1.97
N ILE A 245 -53.14 26.84 1.79
CA ILE A 245 -52.82 27.75 2.88
C ILE A 245 -53.90 28.85 2.90
N GLU A 246 -54.80 28.83 3.86
CA GLU A 246 -55.78 29.87 4.03
C GLU A 246 -55.20 31.01 4.87
N PRO A 247 -55.07 32.24 4.29
CA PRO A 247 -54.60 33.38 5.06
C PRO A 247 -55.59 33.75 6.13
N ILE A 248 -55.14 33.94 7.36
CA ILE A 248 -55.94 34.47 8.43
C ILE A 248 -56.10 35.96 8.16
N ILE A 249 -57.30 36.32 7.72
CA ILE A 249 -57.91 37.68 7.82
C ILE A 249 -56.84 38.78 7.60
N SER A 250 -56.48 39.02 6.38
CA SER A 250 -55.47 40.03 6.08
C SER A 250 -56.01 41.45 6.05
N ASP A 251 -57.32 41.68 6.04
CA ASP A 251 -57.88 43.04 6.00
C ASP A 251 -59.08 43.17 6.93
N ILE A 252 -58.80 43.43 8.19
CA ILE A 252 -59.81 44.07 9.06
C ILE A 252 -59.86 45.51 8.60
N LYS A 253 -60.81 45.82 7.71
CA LYS A 253 -61.10 47.21 7.38
C LYS A 253 -61.41 47.93 8.66
N PRO A 254 -60.72 49.06 8.97
CA PRO A 254 -61.02 49.82 10.17
C PRO A 254 -62.51 50.21 10.17
N SER A 255 -63.16 50.09 11.31
CA SER A 255 -64.60 50.35 11.41
C SER A 255 -64.87 51.81 11.04
N VAL A 256 -66.02 52.09 10.41
CA VAL A 256 -66.43 53.43 10.02
C VAL A 256 -66.41 54.37 11.21
N ARG A 257 -66.66 53.81 12.41
CA ARG A 257 -66.62 54.53 13.69
C ARG A 257 -65.23 54.93 14.09
N SER A 258 -64.22 54.05 13.93
CA SER A 258 -62.80 54.34 14.20
C SER A 258 -62.24 55.42 13.24
N ILE A 259 -62.65 55.42 12.00
CA ILE A 259 -62.30 56.48 11.01
C ILE A 259 -62.93 57.80 11.41
N LYS A 260 -64.18 57.77 11.88
CA LYS A 260 -64.94 58.97 12.27
C LYS A 260 -64.43 59.58 13.60
N GLU A 261 -63.92 58.73 14.50
CA GLU A 261 -63.36 59.15 15.77
C GLU A 261 -61.89 59.61 15.67
N LYS A 262 -61.16 59.22 14.62
CA LYS A 262 -59.86 59.77 14.31
C LYS A 262 -59.87 61.11 13.59
N GLN A 263 -61.05 61.51 13.07
CA GLN A 263 -61.25 62.82 12.45
C GLN A 263 -61.34 63.90 13.49
N GLU A 264 -60.41 64.88 13.50
CA GLU A 264 -60.43 66.05 14.39
C GLU A 264 -61.71 66.87 14.19
N ASN A 265 -62.43 67.12 15.29
CA ASN A 265 -63.60 68.01 15.28
C ASN A 265 -63.06 69.44 15.09
N LEU A 266 -63.47 70.14 13.99
CA LEU A 266 -63.15 71.53 13.70
C LEU A 266 -63.72 72.53 14.73
N PHE A 267 -64.60 72.09 15.61
CA PHE A 267 -65.23 72.92 16.62
C PHE A 267 -64.99 72.30 17.99
N GLU A 268 -64.37 73.03 18.94
CA GLU A 268 -64.11 72.57 20.28
C GLU A 268 -65.44 72.26 21.02
N PRO A 269 -65.63 71.06 21.59
CA PRO A 269 -66.74 70.77 22.46
C PRO A 269 -66.43 71.39 23.86
N SER A 270 -67.51 71.86 24.55
CA SER A 270 -67.45 72.41 25.90
C SER A 270 -66.64 71.49 26.84
N PRO A 271 -65.88 72.13 27.79
CA PRO A 271 -64.78 71.42 28.49
C PRO A 271 -65.17 70.49 29.59
N GLU A 272 -66.44 70.10 29.78
CA GLU A 272 -66.79 69.41 31.02
C GLU A 272 -66.85 67.86 31.00
N ILE A 273 -66.87 67.18 29.90
CA ILE A 273 -66.88 65.68 29.91
C ILE A 273 -66.34 65.13 28.53
N ALA A 274 -65.12 65.42 28.13
CA ALA A 274 -64.57 64.81 26.96
C ALA A 274 -63.55 63.73 27.34
N LEU A 275 -63.84 62.50 26.98
CA LEU A 275 -62.83 61.40 26.99
C LEU A 275 -61.70 61.81 26.10
N PRO A 276 -60.43 61.45 26.42
CA PRO A 276 -59.27 61.71 25.58
C PRO A 276 -59.49 61.10 24.19
N PRO A 277 -59.13 61.81 23.14
CA PRO A 277 -59.35 61.34 21.77
C PRO A 277 -58.46 60.13 21.43
N LEU A 278 -58.94 59.22 20.57
CA LEU A 278 -58.28 57.97 20.18
C LEU A 278 -57.01 58.18 19.39
N ASN A 279 -56.77 59.39 18.89
CA ASN A 279 -55.52 59.76 18.22
C ASN A 279 -54.32 59.85 19.16
N LEU A 280 -54.53 59.85 20.50
CA LEU A 280 -53.44 59.74 21.47
C LEU A 280 -52.97 58.29 21.68
N LEU A 281 -53.58 57.29 21.09
CA LEU A 281 -53.15 55.92 21.15
C LEU A 281 -52.28 55.66 19.92
N ASP A 282 -51.11 55.05 20.13
CA ASP A 282 -50.23 54.60 19.06
C ASP A 282 -50.94 53.51 18.22
N ASP A 283 -50.74 53.59 16.92
CA ASP A 283 -51.23 52.53 16.03
C ASP A 283 -50.55 51.21 16.37
N PRO A 284 -51.26 50.08 16.37
CA PRO A 284 -50.70 48.79 16.70
C PRO A 284 -49.52 48.49 15.76
N ALA A 285 -48.39 48.07 16.33
CA ALA A 285 -47.25 47.65 15.56
C ALA A 285 -47.69 46.54 14.55
N PRO A 286 -47.25 46.61 13.27
CA PRO A 286 -47.55 45.55 12.35
C PRO A 286 -47.11 44.22 12.94
N SER A 287 -47.97 43.21 12.98
CA SER A 287 -47.67 41.90 13.52
C SER A 287 -46.56 41.27 12.65
N ALA A 288 -45.34 41.25 13.23
CA ALA A 288 -44.12 40.87 12.49
C ALA A 288 -43.98 39.36 12.25
N ASP A 289 -44.88 38.51 12.74
CA ASP A 289 -44.70 37.08 12.73
C ASP A 289 -45.79 36.34 11.95
N GLN A 290 -45.85 36.60 10.64
CA GLN A 290 -46.52 35.67 9.75
C GLN A 290 -45.46 34.74 9.17
N TYR A 291 -45.49 33.43 9.51
CA TYR A 291 -44.66 32.44 8.88
C TYR A 291 -44.79 32.50 7.35
N SER A 292 -43.64 32.46 6.62
CA SER A 292 -43.67 32.42 5.17
C SER A 292 -44.36 31.12 4.69
N LYS A 293 -44.88 31.17 3.46
CA LYS A 293 -45.55 30.02 2.86
C LYS A 293 -44.61 28.77 2.84
N GLU A 294 -43.34 28.98 2.53
CA GLU A 294 -42.31 27.94 2.49
C GLU A 294 -42.08 27.34 3.88
N THR A 295 -42.13 28.17 4.94
CA THR A 295 -41.96 27.71 6.32
C THR A 295 -43.16 26.85 6.74
N LEU A 296 -44.39 27.24 6.41
CA LEU A 296 -45.59 26.46 6.70
C LEU A 296 -45.62 25.13 5.95
N GLU A 297 -45.15 25.09 4.69
CA GLU A 297 -44.98 23.85 3.93
C GLU A 297 -43.94 22.94 4.56
N ALA A 298 -42.80 23.48 5.01
CA ALA A 298 -41.76 22.71 5.69
C ALA A 298 -42.26 22.12 7.00
N MET A 299 -43.01 22.91 7.82
CA MET A 299 -43.63 22.43 9.04
C MET A 299 -44.67 21.33 8.78
N SER A 300 -45.45 21.44 7.70
CA SER A 300 -46.43 20.41 7.31
C SER A 300 -45.74 19.08 7.02
N ARG A 301 -44.63 19.11 6.26
CA ARG A 301 -43.82 17.93 6.00
C ARG A 301 -43.22 17.32 7.27
N GLN A 302 -42.78 18.17 8.19
CA GLN A 302 -42.23 17.71 9.46
C GLN A 302 -43.31 17.01 10.32
N VAL A 303 -44.53 17.50 10.31
CA VAL A 303 -45.67 16.86 11.01
C VAL A 303 -45.98 15.49 10.39
N GLU A 304 -46.03 15.39 9.04
CA GLU A 304 -46.25 14.12 8.34
C GLU A 304 -45.17 13.10 8.68
N LEU A 305 -43.88 13.51 8.63
CA LEU A 305 -42.73 12.63 8.94
C LEU A 305 -42.76 12.16 10.40
N LYS A 306 -43.03 13.06 11.34
CA LYS A 306 -43.08 12.70 12.75
C LYS A 306 -44.20 11.72 13.06
N LEU A 307 -45.39 11.90 12.51
CA LEU A 307 -46.50 10.96 12.68
C LEU A 307 -46.19 9.61 12.00
N LYS A 308 -45.49 9.61 10.88
CA LYS A 308 -45.04 8.38 10.22
C LYS A 308 -44.01 7.60 11.06
N ASP A 309 -43.10 8.29 11.78
CA ASP A 309 -42.16 7.66 12.72
C ASP A 309 -42.88 6.87 13.84
N PHE A 310 -44.07 7.32 14.22
CA PHE A 310 -44.98 6.62 15.15
C PHE A 310 -45.92 5.59 14.47
N GLY A 311 -45.68 5.30 13.21
CA GLY A 311 -46.46 4.33 12.43
C GLY A 311 -47.85 4.84 11.99
N VAL A 312 -48.10 6.16 12.05
CA VAL A 312 -49.35 6.79 11.66
C VAL A 312 -49.18 7.56 10.35
N GLU A 313 -49.67 7.03 9.25
CA GLU A 313 -49.61 7.69 7.95
C GLU A 313 -50.76 8.70 7.81
N VAL A 314 -50.40 9.98 7.68
CA VAL A 314 -51.34 11.09 7.51
C VAL A 314 -50.85 12.01 6.40
N LYS A 315 -51.76 12.75 5.77
CA LYS A 315 -51.49 13.81 4.80
C LYS A 315 -52.05 15.13 5.32
N VAL A 316 -51.21 16.16 5.34
CA VAL A 316 -51.71 17.52 5.69
C VAL A 316 -52.44 18.08 4.48
N VAL A 317 -53.71 18.43 4.66
CA VAL A 317 -54.62 18.98 3.61
C VAL A 317 -54.63 20.49 3.65
N ALA A 318 -54.74 21.09 4.83
CA ALA A 318 -54.76 22.53 4.99
C ALA A 318 -53.98 22.98 6.26
N VAL A 319 -53.46 24.20 6.16
CA VAL A 319 -52.73 24.85 7.26
C VAL A 319 -53.39 26.21 7.53
N HIS A 320 -53.78 26.43 8.76
CA HIS A 320 -54.36 27.67 9.24
C HIS A 320 -53.44 28.28 10.31
N PRO A 321 -52.56 29.20 9.91
CA PRO A 321 -51.69 29.89 10.87
C PRO A 321 -52.53 30.85 11.71
N GLY A 322 -52.44 30.78 13.02
CA GLY A 322 -53.09 31.66 14.00
C GLY A 322 -52.13 32.60 14.70
N PRO A 323 -52.62 33.58 15.43
CA PRO A 323 -51.78 34.55 16.13
C PRO A 323 -50.93 33.88 17.26
N VAL A 324 -51.39 32.74 17.79
CA VAL A 324 -50.70 32.01 18.87
C VAL A 324 -50.41 30.58 18.47
N ILE A 325 -51.32 29.91 17.75
CA ILE A 325 -51.20 28.50 17.37
C ILE A 325 -51.47 28.34 15.89
N THR A 326 -50.74 27.43 15.25
CA THR A 326 -51.00 27.00 13.87
C THR A 326 -51.79 25.70 13.88
N ARG A 327 -52.91 25.65 13.21
CA ARG A 327 -53.77 24.48 13.06
C ARG A 327 -53.44 23.76 11.75
N PHE A 328 -53.14 22.48 11.87
CA PHE A 328 -52.92 21.59 10.73
C PHE A 328 -54.14 20.67 10.59
N GLU A 329 -54.72 20.60 9.41
CA GLU A 329 -55.77 19.66 9.08
C GLU A 329 -55.17 18.41 8.45
N LEU A 330 -55.38 17.27 9.10
CA LEU A 330 -54.77 16.01 8.75
C LEU A 330 -55.83 15.09 8.14
N ASN A 331 -55.48 14.45 7.00
CA ASN A 331 -56.29 13.38 6.42
C ASN A 331 -55.57 12.05 6.67
N PRO A 332 -56.05 11.20 7.60
CA PRO A 332 -55.44 9.93 7.89
C PRO A 332 -55.63 8.92 6.73
N ALA A 333 -54.65 8.05 6.54
CA ALA A 333 -54.75 6.95 5.59
C ALA A 333 -55.84 5.93 5.99
N PRO A 334 -56.44 5.19 5.02
CA PRO A 334 -57.42 4.17 5.34
C PRO A 334 -56.93 3.18 6.39
N GLY A 335 -57.74 3.02 7.49
CA GLY A 335 -57.41 2.12 8.57
C GLY A 335 -56.86 2.79 9.85
N ILE A 336 -56.51 4.08 9.80
CA ILE A 336 -56.02 4.84 10.97
C ILE A 336 -57.18 5.48 11.69
N LYS A 337 -57.29 5.23 13.00
CA LYS A 337 -58.34 5.82 13.84
C LYS A 337 -57.88 7.19 14.38
N GLY A 338 -58.78 8.21 14.37
CA GLY A 338 -58.47 9.53 14.91
C GLY A 338 -58.00 9.55 16.36
N SER A 339 -58.42 8.56 17.15
CA SER A 339 -57.95 8.38 18.51
C SER A 339 -56.45 8.08 18.64
N GLN A 340 -55.85 7.46 17.62
CA GLN A 340 -54.40 7.20 17.59
C GLN A 340 -53.61 8.52 17.47
N ILE A 341 -54.10 9.43 16.63
CA ILE A 341 -53.47 10.75 16.45
C ILE A 341 -53.62 11.59 17.73
N ILE A 342 -54.83 11.56 18.37
CA ILE A 342 -55.10 12.32 19.60
C ILE A 342 -54.20 11.82 20.73
N ASN A 343 -53.97 10.51 20.83
CA ASN A 343 -53.10 9.94 21.87
C ASN A 343 -51.63 10.38 21.73
N LEU A 344 -51.16 10.64 20.52
CA LEU A 344 -49.81 11.15 20.24
C LEU A 344 -49.69 12.67 20.51
N SER A 345 -50.77 13.37 20.84
CA SER A 345 -50.71 14.82 21.13
C SER A 345 -49.98 15.16 22.42
N LYS A 346 -49.60 14.15 23.22
CA LYS A 346 -48.86 14.31 24.48
C LYS A 346 -47.39 14.03 24.33
N ASP A 347 -46.99 13.43 23.23
CA ASP A 347 -45.59 13.07 22.87
C ASP A 347 -45.01 14.11 21.89
#